data_4e23fdf0a7a7399b56ad76859b2c95d1
#
_entry.id   4e23fdf0a7a7399b56ad76859b2c95d1
#
_cell.length_a   1.000
_cell.length_b   1.000
_cell.length_c   1.000
_cell.angle_alpha   90.00
_cell.angle_beta   90.00
_cell.angle_gamma   90.00
#
_symmetry.space_group_name_H-M   'P 1'
#
loop_
_entity.id
_entity.type
_entity.pdbx_description
1 polymer ?
#
loop_
_entity_poly.entity_id
_entity_poly.type
_entity_poly.pdbx_seq_one_letter_code
_entity_poly.pdbx_strand_id
1 'polypeptide(L)'
;MSNIIEMNNIKTADDLLKYVDDDDKKTTEPPPLTVSWMLNRHPLLGGDYYRAYRAAALASSRFGWVTSVADRMIASTGIEGAPEGKLGFVTPNRMMGMPDENARVFFPDVIVLRPVEKWTKEFTDAAHEAGQVLIADVDDDLWRHEDLLDTGVELKNFSTYDEWFPYVDYVLCSTRYLADYVRSFGYPAPVVYAPNCFDPTTLNAEPKPSRRLGTRLWLSGRQDGDVEMYDNFVYPLLDKLDLSFTHIGAEPDGEAIPGQKARRSFGWDTPRLIERPSMTIPEMGAEFARFSIGMIMMTPDNLYNASKTDTHAVELASAGLPLVAASAHDLYKNIPGRIALTADAVERRVRELLDPETWYIESKRAKTWARQRSVTCETAYLAALLQAVNALTK
;
A
#
# COMPACT_ATOMS: atom_id res chain seq x y z
N MET A 1 13.73 -4.71 -33.52
CA MET A 1 12.77 -3.60 -33.41
C MET A 1 12.04 -3.79 -32.11
N SER A 2 12.34 -2.98 -31.11
CA SER A 2 11.77 -3.12 -29.77
C SER A 2 10.29 -2.74 -29.82
N ASN A 3 9.40 -3.69 -29.55
CA ASN A 3 7.99 -3.40 -29.26
C ASN A 3 7.91 -2.67 -27.92
N ILE A 4 8.05 -1.35 -27.95
CA ILE A 4 7.68 -0.52 -26.80
C ILE A 4 6.16 -0.62 -26.68
N ILE A 5 5.70 -1.36 -25.67
CA ILE A 5 4.28 -1.41 -25.33
C ILE A 5 3.90 0.00 -24.89
N GLU A 6 3.12 0.71 -25.70
CA GLU A 6 2.55 1.99 -25.31
C GLU A 6 1.51 1.71 -24.18
N MET A 7 1.94 1.88 -22.95
CA MET A 7 1.15 1.68 -21.72
C MET A 7 -0.20 2.41 -21.71
N ASN A 8 -0.38 3.41 -22.58
CA ASN A 8 -1.62 4.16 -22.71
C ASN A 8 -2.79 3.36 -23.32
N ASN A 9 -2.51 2.21 -23.92
CA ASN A 9 -3.50 1.38 -24.61
C ASN A 9 -3.98 0.18 -23.80
N ILE A 10 -3.33 -0.17 -22.69
CA ILE A 10 -3.71 -1.26 -21.81
C ILE A 10 -4.80 -0.78 -20.86
N LYS A 11 -6.04 -1.16 -21.10
CA LYS A 11 -7.21 -0.77 -20.31
C LYS A 11 -7.77 -1.89 -19.45
N THR A 12 -7.45 -3.14 -19.77
CA THR A 12 -7.97 -4.32 -19.07
C THR A 12 -6.87 -5.36 -18.85
N ALA A 13 -7.10 -6.28 -17.90
CA ALA A 13 -6.22 -7.43 -17.70
C ALA A 13 -6.14 -8.31 -18.96
N ASP A 14 -7.20 -8.38 -19.77
CA ASP A 14 -7.26 -9.16 -21.00
C ASP A 14 -6.42 -8.51 -22.11
N ASP A 15 -6.25 -7.19 -22.11
CA ASP A 15 -5.33 -6.52 -23.04
C ASP A 15 -3.88 -6.88 -22.73
N LEU A 16 -3.54 -7.10 -21.45
CA LEU A 16 -2.22 -7.58 -21.04
C LEU A 16 -1.96 -9.01 -21.50
N LEU A 17 -2.96 -9.88 -21.40
CA LEU A 17 -2.86 -11.30 -21.78
C LEU A 17 -2.64 -11.50 -23.27
N LYS A 18 -3.15 -10.62 -24.15
CA LYS A 18 -2.92 -10.67 -25.58
C LYS A 18 -1.44 -10.53 -25.99
N TYR A 19 -0.61 -9.96 -25.13
CA TYR A 19 0.83 -9.86 -25.33
C TYR A 19 1.61 -11.08 -24.83
N VAL A 20 0.95 -11.97 -24.09
CA VAL A 20 1.55 -13.20 -23.54
C VAL A 20 1.24 -14.42 -24.43
N ASP A 21 0.14 -14.39 -25.20
CA ASP A 21 -0.36 -15.56 -25.93
C ASP A 21 0.21 -15.77 -27.36
N ASP A 22 1.17 -14.98 -27.82
CA ASP A 22 1.57 -14.99 -29.24
C ASP A 22 2.82 -15.86 -29.55
N ASP A 23 3.13 -16.88 -28.75
CA ASP A 23 4.22 -17.84 -29.07
C ASP A 23 3.80 -19.32 -28.97
N ASP A 24 2.98 -19.75 -29.95
CA ASP A 24 2.68 -21.17 -30.21
C ASP A 24 3.88 -21.87 -30.86
N LYS A 25 5.02 -21.96 -30.16
CA LYS A 25 6.12 -22.86 -30.54
C LYS A 25 6.51 -23.72 -29.35
N LYS A 26 6.23 -25.03 -29.47
CA LYS A 26 6.75 -26.11 -28.64
C LYS A 26 8.28 -26.09 -28.60
N THR A 27 8.85 -25.21 -27.82
CA THR A 27 10.19 -25.32 -27.26
C THR A 27 10.00 -25.68 -25.80
N THR A 28 10.91 -26.45 -25.23
CA THR A 28 10.99 -26.72 -23.80
C THR A 28 10.81 -25.39 -23.08
N GLU A 29 9.65 -25.18 -22.46
CA GLU A 29 9.35 -23.93 -21.79
C GLU A 29 10.49 -23.66 -20.79
N PRO A 30 11.09 -22.46 -20.79
CA PRO A 30 12.04 -22.11 -19.76
C PRO A 30 11.37 -22.30 -18.41
N PRO A 31 12.13 -22.70 -17.37
CA PRO A 31 11.57 -22.84 -16.03
C PRO A 31 10.83 -21.55 -15.64
N PRO A 32 9.71 -21.65 -14.96
CA PRO A 32 8.92 -20.48 -14.59
C PRO A 32 9.78 -19.51 -13.77
N LEU A 33 9.68 -18.22 -14.08
CA LEU A 33 10.38 -17.18 -13.36
C LEU A 33 10.04 -17.25 -11.86
N THR A 34 11.06 -17.10 -11.03
CA THR A 34 10.93 -17.14 -9.58
C THR A 34 11.10 -15.73 -8.99
N VAL A 35 10.10 -15.26 -8.23
CA VAL A 35 10.07 -13.90 -7.70
C VAL A 35 9.75 -13.90 -6.21
N SER A 36 10.54 -13.21 -5.41
CA SER A 36 10.30 -13.04 -3.98
C SER A 36 10.06 -11.58 -3.61
N TRP A 37 9.01 -11.33 -2.86
CA TRP A 37 8.74 -10.03 -2.23
C TRP A 37 9.21 -10.04 -0.78
N MET A 38 10.05 -9.08 -0.44
CA MET A 38 10.44 -8.85 0.95
C MET A 38 9.35 -8.06 1.70
N LEU A 39 8.99 -8.55 2.88
CA LEU A 39 8.05 -7.87 3.76
C LEU A 39 8.77 -6.85 4.64
N ASN A 40 8.07 -5.78 4.95
CA ASN A 40 8.50 -4.84 5.97
C ASN A 40 8.08 -5.29 7.38
N ARG A 41 6.85 -5.79 7.51
CA ARG A 41 6.26 -6.12 8.82
C ARG A 41 5.46 -7.43 8.80
N HIS A 42 4.28 -7.39 8.22
CA HIS A 42 3.34 -8.51 8.26
C HIS A 42 2.54 -8.59 6.95
N PRO A 43 2.42 -9.77 6.32
CA PRO A 43 1.82 -9.93 4.99
C PRO A 43 0.36 -9.48 4.90
N LEU A 44 -0.35 -9.38 6.03
CA LEU A 44 -1.76 -8.97 6.07
C LEU A 44 -1.98 -7.53 6.51
N LEU A 45 -0.91 -6.73 6.69
CA LEU A 45 -0.98 -5.33 7.10
C LEU A 45 -0.70 -4.38 5.94
N GLY A 46 -1.60 -3.44 5.71
CA GLY A 46 -1.44 -2.24 4.88
C GLY A 46 -0.64 -2.42 3.60
N GLY A 47 0.49 -1.72 3.50
CA GLY A 47 1.35 -1.74 2.32
C GLY A 47 1.90 -3.13 1.97
N ASP A 48 2.24 -3.97 2.97
CA ASP A 48 2.75 -5.33 2.72
C ASP A 48 1.66 -6.22 2.10
N TYR A 49 0.38 -6.06 2.52
CA TYR A 49 -0.72 -6.78 1.91
C TYR A 49 -0.86 -6.42 0.43
N TYR A 50 -0.93 -5.14 0.09
CA TYR A 50 -1.22 -4.70 -1.28
C TYR A 50 -0.01 -4.81 -2.22
N ARG A 51 1.20 -4.58 -1.72
CA ARG A 51 2.40 -4.50 -2.55
C ARG A 51 3.27 -5.77 -2.54
N ALA A 52 3.07 -6.65 -1.56
CA ALA A 52 3.78 -7.93 -1.53
C ALA A 52 2.81 -9.11 -1.66
N TYR A 53 1.95 -9.34 -0.67
CA TYR A 53 1.09 -10.52 -0.64
C TYR A 53 0.14 -10.58 -1.85
N ARG A 54 -0.63 -9.53 -2.08
CA ARG A 54 -1.58 -9.47 -3.21
C ARG A 54 -0.85 -9.44 -4.55
N ALA A 55 0.24 -8.69 -4.66
CA ALA A 55 1.05 -8.61 -5.87
C ALA A 55 1.64 -9.97 -6.25
N ALA A 56 2.19 -10.72 -5.28
CA ALA A 56 2.71 -12.07 -5.50
C ALA A 56 1.62 -13.04 -5.97
N ALA A 57 0.45 -13.02 -5.32
CA ALA A 57 -0.69 -13.85 -5.71
C ALA A 57 -1.17 -13.55 -7.13
N LEU A 58 -1.25 -12.28 -7.52
CA LEU A 58 -1.60 -11.85 -8.86
C LEU A 58 -0.57 -12.27 -9.90
N ALA A 59 0.73 -12.05 -9.63
CA ALA A 59 1.79 -12.43 -10.55
C ALA A 59 1.80 -13.95 -10.78
N SER A 60 1.61 -14.75 -9.73
CA SER A 60 1.49 -16.20 -9.84
C SER A 60 0.27 -16.60 -10.69
N SER A 61 -0.90 -16.02 -10.44
CA SER A 61 -2.13 -16.40 -11.13
C SER A 61 -2.20 -15.91 -12.58
N ARG A 62 -1.55 -14.80 -12.92
CA ARG A 62 -1.62 -14.16 -14.24
C ARG A 62 -0.47 -14.55 -15.17
N PHE A 63 0.72 -14.76 -14.62
CA PHE A 63 1.93 -15.03 -15.40
C PHE A 63 2.48 -16.46 -15.20
N GLY A 64 1.89 -17.25 -14.29
CA GLY A 64 2.42 -18.57 -13.95
C GLY A 64 3.76 -18.53 -13.22
N TRP A 65 4.17 -17.39 -12.67
CA TRP A 65 5.42 -17.26 -11.92
C TRP A 65 5.35 -18.03 -10.60
N VAL A 66 6.48 -18.57 -10.19
CA VAL A 66 6.63 -19.12 -8.84
C VAL A 66 6.98 -17.96 -7.91
N THR A 67 6.07 -17.66 -7.00
CA THR A 67 6.17 -16.47 -6.15
C THR A 67 6.29 -16.83 -4.68
N SER A 68 7.03 -16.04 -3.92
CA SER A 68 7.08 -16.10 -2.46
C SER A 68 6.99 -14.71 -1.84
N VAL A 69 6.59 -14.69 -0.58
CA VAL A 69 6.63 -13.50 0.28
C VAL A 69 7.48 -13.87 1.48
N ALA A 70 8.53 -13.12 1.77
CA ALA A 70 9.53 -13.48 2.76
C ALA A 70 9.79 -12.36 3.76
N ASP A 71 10.09 -12.72 4.99
CA ASP A 71 10.46 -11.80 6.07
C ASP A 71 11.93 -11.89 6.47
N ARG A 72 12.64 -12.90 5.97
CA ARG A 72 14.04 -13.13 6.27
C ARG A 72 14.83 -13.60 5.05
N MET A 73 16.07 -13.22 5.02
CA MET A 73 17.06 -13.64 4.03
C MET A 73 18.12 -14.55 4.66
N ILE A 74 18.58 -15.52 3.90
CA ILE A 74 19.67 -16.42 4.31
C ILE A 74 20.64 -16.61 3.15
N ALA A 75 21.93 -16.84 3.47
CA ALA A 75 22.89 -17.24 2.47
C ALA A 75 22.67 -18.70 2.05
N SER A 76 22.93 -19.04 0.79
CA SER A 76 22.79 -20.41 0.27
C SER A 76 23.85 -21.40 0.82
N THR A 77 24.91 -20.88 1.44
CA THR A 77 26.00 -21.71 1.97
C THR A 77 25.52 -22.67 3.04
N GLY A 78 25.72 -23.97 2.81
CA GLY A 78 25.33 -25.01 3.74
C GLY A 78 23.92 -25.55 3.63
N ILE A 79 23.15 -25.12 2.63
CA ILE A 79 21.82 -25.65 2.34
C ILE A 79 21.93 -26.69 1.24
N GLU A 80 21.57 -27.95 1.54
CA GLU A 80 21.58 -29.02 0.56
C GLU A 80 20.65 -28.73 -0.61
N GLY A 81 21.18 -28.81 -1.84
CA GLY A 81 20.44 -28.55 -3.07
C GLY A 81 20.21 -27.06 -3.41
N ALA A 82 20.74 -26.14 -2.60
CA ALA A 82 20.69 -24.73 -2.91
C ALA A 82 21.60 -24.38 -4.11
N PRO A 83 21.16 -23.49 -5.03
CA PRO A 83 22.04 -22.97 -6.07
C PRO A 83 23.22 -22.21 -5.46
N GLU A 84 24.43 -22.52 -5.92
CA GLU A 84 25.64 -21.90 -5.39
C GLU A 84 25.62 -20.38 -5.55
N GLY A 85 25.94 -19.67 -4.49
CA GLY A 85 26.03 -18.20 -4.46
C GLY A 85 24.69 -17.46 -4.36
N LYS A 86 23.54 -18.09 -4.63
CA LYS A 86 22.24 -17.38 -4.56
C LYS A 86 21.84 -17.03 -3.12
N LEU A 87 21.25 -15.85 -2.99
CA LEU A 87 20.57 -15.45 -1.75
C LEU A 87 19.22 -16.15 -1.66
N GLY A 88 18.98 -16.82 -0.56
CA GLY A 88 17.72 -17.49 -0.25
C GLY A 88 16.83 -16.66 0.65
N PHE A 89 15.53 -16.88 0.53
CA PHE A 89 14.51 -16.19 1.31
C PHE A 89 13.66 -17.19 2.05
N VAL A 90 13.40 -16.90 3.33
CA VAL A 90 12.58 -17.75 4.20
C VAL A 90 11.17 -17.23 4.22
N THR A 91 10.21 -18.06 3.83
CA THR A 91 8.79 -17.70 3.93
C THR A 91 8.36 -17.57 5.39
N PRO A 92 7.52 -16.57 5.73
CA PRO A 92 7.15 -16.28 7.11
C PRO A 92 6.18 -17.33 7.67
N ASN A 93 6.70 -18.29 8.43
CA ASN A 93 5.85 -19.29 9.07
C ASN A 93 5.21 -18.79 10.37
N ARG A 94 5.96 -18.03 11.18
CA ARG A 94 5.46 -17.52 12.46
C ARG A 94 4.29 -16.57 12.30
N MET A 95 4.28 -15.79 11.22
CA MET A 95 3.22 -14.82 10.95
C MET A 95 1.93 -15.45 10.44
N MET A 96 2.00 -16.69 9.92
CA MET A 96 0.82 -17.45 9.46
C MET A 96 0.36 -18.49 10.47
N GLY A 97 0.93 -18.50 11.69
CA GLY A 97 0.62 -19.49 12.72
C GLY A 97 1.09 -20.92 12.38
N MET A 98 1.96 -21.06 11.39
CA MET A 98 2.53 -22.36 11.02
C MET A 98 3.78 -22.66 11.84
N PRO A 99 4.05 -23.94 12.18
CA PRO A 99 5.29 -24.35 12.83
C PRO A 99 6.52 -24.01 11.97
N ASP A 100 7.64 -23.65 12.63
CA ASP A 100 8.92 -23.33 11.95
C ASP A 100 9.43 -24.49 11.06
N GLU A 101 9.06 -25.72 11.35
CA GLU A 101 9.38 -26.92 10.56
C GLU A 101 8.80 -26.92 9.13
N ASN A 102 7.85 -26.04 8.84
CA ASN A 102 7.29 -25.84 7.50
C ASN A 102 7.89 -24.62 6.77
N ALA A 103 8.90 -23.95 7.35
CA ALA A 103 9.59 -22.87 6.67
C ALA A 103 10.26 -23.40 5.40
N ARG A 104 9.98 -22.76 4.29
CA ARG A 104 10.63 -23.09 3.01
C ARG A 104 11.62 -22.01 2.64
N VAL A 105 12.80 -22.45 2.21
CA VAL A 105 13.78 -21.56 1.60
C VAL A 105 13.49 -21.49 0.12
N PHE A 106 13.50 -20.29 -0.39
CA PHE A 106 13.21 -19.96 -1.77
C PHE A 106 14.37 -19.15 -2.37
N PHE A 107 14.86 -19.51 -3.54
CA PHE A 107 15.97 -18.85 -4.24
C PHE A 107 15.44 -18.16 -5.48
N PRO A 108 14.98 -16.89 -5.39
CA PRO A 108 14.35 -16.19 -6.49
C PRO A 108 15.36 -15.74 -7.56
N ASP A 109 14.87 -15.58 -8.78
CA ASP A 109 15.60 -14.88 -9.85
C ASP A 109 15.43 -13.36 -9.71
N VAL A 110 14.28 -12.94 -9.18
CA VAL A 110 13.93 -11.53 -8.97
C VAL A 110 13.55 -11.29 -7.51
N ILE A 111 14.11 -10.26 -6.91
CA ILE A 111 13.87 -9.84 -5.54
C ILE A 111 13.20 -8.48 -5.56
N VAL A 112 11.98 -8.37 -5.02
CA VAL A 112 11.28 -7.11 -4.85
C VAL A 112 11.49 -6.62 -3.41
N LEU A 113 12.26 -5.56 -3.27
CA LEU A 113 12.68 -5.00 -1.99
C LEU A 113 11.75 -3.87 -1.55
N ARG A 114 11.30 -3.93 -0.31
CA ARG A 114 10.65 -2.79 0.34
C ARG A 114 11.74 -1.88 0.94
N PRO A 115 11.78 -0.58 0.64
CA PRO A 115 12.85 0.32 1.08
C PRO A 115 12.68 0.80 2.53
N VAL A 116 12.32 -0.07 3.43
CA VAL A 116 12.13 0.21 4.87
C VAL A 116 13.13 -0.52 5.74
N GLU A 117 13.92 -1.42 5.17
CA GLU A 117 15.00 -2.11 5.85
C GLU A 117 16.37 -1.55 5.46
N LYS A 118 17.35 -1.83 6.30
CA LYS A 118 18.74 -1.44 6.07
C LYS A 118 19.38 -2.41 5.08
N TRP A 119 19.11 -2.21 3.80
CA TRP A 119 19.88 -2.88 2.77
C TRP A 119 21.26 -2.22 2.67
N THR A 120 22.25 -2.95 2.27
CA THR A 120 23.63 -2.45 2.09
C THR A 120 24.07 -2.64 0.65
N LYS A 121 25.12 -1.92 0.25
CA LYS A 121 25.75 -2.12 -1.04
C LYS A 121 26.28 -3.56 -1.19
N GLU A 122 26.86 -4.13 -0.13
CA GLU A 122 27.33 -5.51 -0.12
C GLU A 122 26.20 -6.52 -0.41
N PHE A 123 24.99 -6.24 0.07
CA PHE A 123 23.82 -7.05 -0.26
C PHE A 123 23.49 -6.95 -1.75
N THR A 124 23.46 -5.74 -2.33
CA THR A 124 23.14 -5.57 -3.75
C THR A 124 24.21 -6.20 -4.64
N ASP A 125 25.49 -6.06 -4.28
CA ASP A 125 26.60 -6.70 -4.99
C ASP A 125 26.46 -8.23 -4.95
N ALA A 126 26.20 -8.82 -3.78
CA ALA A 126 26.03 -10.28 -3.63
C ALA A 126 24.83 -10.83 -4.44
N ALA A 127 23.72 -10.09 -4.50
CA ALA A 127 22.58 -10.47 -5.32
C ALA A 127 22.93 -10.45 -6.83
N HIS A 128 23.62 -9.40 -7.29
CA HIS A 128 24.05 -9.30 -8.67
C HIS A 128 25.09 -10.38 -9.04
N GLU A 129 26.05 -10.66 -8.16
CA GLU A 129 27.02 -11.77 -8.36
C GLU A 129 26.30 -13.13 -8.48
N ALA A 130 25.19 -13.30 -7.78
CA ALA A 130 24.32 -14.47 -7.86
C ALA A 130 23.41 -14.47 -9.11
N GLY A 131 23.46 -13.45 -9.94
CA GLY A 131 22.61 -13.28 -11.12
C GLY A 131 21.16 -12.97 -10.77
N GLN A 132 20.89 -12.44 -9.56
CA GLN A 132 19.55 -12.05 -9.11
C GLN A 132 19.28 -10.59 -9.45
N VAL A 133 18.04 -10.31 -9.83
CA VAL A 133 17.56 -8.96 -10.19
C VAL A 133 16.93 -8.30 -8.96
N LEU A 134 17.24 -7.02 -8.75
CA LEU A 134 16.75 -6.24 -7.63
C LEU A 134 15.76 -5.16 -8.08
N ILE A 135 14.53 -5.21 -7.59
CA ILE A 135 13.50 -4.20 -7.82
C ILE A 135 13.19 -3.51 -6.49
N ALA A 136 13.37 -2.20 -6.39
CA ALA A 136 12.91 -1.44 -5.24
C ALA A 136 11.42 -1.08 -5.41
N ASP A 137 10.60 -1.35 -4.40
CA ASP A 137 9.17 -1.10 -4.40
C ASP A 137 8.78 -0.02 -3.37
N VAL A 138 8.70 1.24 -3.82
CA VAL A 138 8.57 2.45 -3.00
C VAL A 138 7.09 2.82 -2.85
N ASP A 139 6.61 2.82 -1.61
CA ASP A 139 5.21 3.09 -1.26
C ASP A 139 4.98 4.49 -0.65
N ASP A 140 5.94 4.99 0.09
CA ASP A 140 5.91 6.27 0.81
C ASP A 140 7.12 7.14 0.48
N ASP A 141 7.00 8.45 0.69
CA ASP A 141 8.11 9.40 0.59
C ASP A 141 9.04 9.25 1.79
N LEU A 142 10.07 8.46 1.61
CA LEU A 142 11.01 8.13 2.66
C LEU A 142 12.17 9.13 2.76
N TRP A 143 12.39 9.95 1.74
CA TRP A 143 13.48 10.95 1.68
C TRP A 143 13.11 12.26 2.34
N ARG A 144 11.84 12.68 2.31
CA ARG A 144 11.35 13.90 2.95
C ARG A 144 10.97 13.72 4.40
N HIS A 145 11.41 12.65 4.97
CA HIS A 145 11.12 12.30 6.34
C HIS A 145 11.69 13.31 7.36
N GLU A 146 12.82 13.96 7.03
CA GLU A 146 13.46 14.95 7.86
C GLU A 146 12.64 16.23 8.01
N ASP A 147 11.95 16.66 6.94
CA ASP A 147 11.09 17.85 6.94
C ASP A 147 9.84 17.71 7.82
N LEU A 148 9.47 16.47 8.17
CA LEU A 148 8.28 16.16 8.98
C LEU A 148 8.60 15.95 10.44
N LEU A 149 9.86 16.00 10.83
CA LEU A 149 10.34 15.58 12.14
C LEU A 149 10.79 16.71 13.04
N ASP A 150 9.93 17.63 13.32
CA ASP A 150 10.02 18.41 14.57
C ASP A 150 9.71 17.52 15.82
N THR A 151 9.70 16.19 15.61
CA THR A 151 9.29 15.18 16.59
C THR A 151 10.44 14.58 17.39
N GLY A 152 11.70 15.00 17.17
CA GLY A 152 12.86 14.53 17.93
C GLY A 152 13.21 13.04 17.73
N VAL A 153 12.71 12.41 16.68
CA VAL A 153 13.11 11.05 16.28
C VAL A 153 14.41 11.14 15.51
N GLU A 154 15.48 10.60 16.08
CA GLU A 154 16.72 10.39 15.34
C GLU A 154 16.47 9.42 14.18
N LEU A 155 16.32 9.95 12.97
CA LEU A 155 16.24 9.16 11.74
C LEU A 155 17.61 8.63 11.32
N LYS A 156 18.34 8.05 12.23
CA LYS A 156 19.63 7.39 11.93
C LYS A 156 19.53 6.29 10.86
N ASN A 157 18.31 5.93 10.44
CA ASN A 157 18.07 4.78 9.61
C ASN A 157 17.79 5.11 8.14
N PHE A 158 17.53 6.37 7.76
CA PHE A 158 17.15 6.73 6.39
C PHE A 158 18.30 7.25 5.53
N SER A 159 19.41 7.68 6.13
CA SER A 159 20.64 8.01 5.41
C SER A 159 21.25 6.83 4.65
N THR A 160 20.76 5.61 4.89
CA THR A 160 21.27 4.40 4.22
C THR A 160 20.63 4.13 2.86
N TYR A 161 19.57 4.86 2.45
CA TYR A 161 19.01 4.65 1.11
C TYR A 161 20.01 5.00 0.01
N ASP A 162 20.80 6.04 0.21
CA ASP A 162 21.83 6.45 -0.75
C ASP A 162 22.95 5.39 -0.88
N GLU A 163 23.08 4.48 0.08
CA GLU A 163 24.08 3.43 0.08
C GLU A 163 23.74 2.25 -0.84
N TRP A 164 22.46 1.92 -1.02
CA TRP A 164 22.04 0.76 -1.80
C TRP A 164 21.06 1.07 -2.95
N PHE A 165 20.22 2.08 -2.77
CA PHE A 165 19.19 2.44 -3.74
C PHE A 165 19.73 2.77 -5.15
N PRO A 166 20.93 3.39 -5.31
CA PRO A 166 21.54 3.59 -6.62
C PRO A 166 21.92 2.31 -7.38
N TYR A 167 21.92 1.17 -6.67
CA TYR A 167 22.39 -0.11 -7.20
C TYR A 167 21.27 -1.10 -7.50
N VAL A 168 20.00 -0.72 -7.31
CA VAL A 168 18.87 -1.57 -7.76
C VAL A 168 18.73 -1.48 -9.30
N ASP A 169 18.16 -2.53 -9.88
CA ASP A 169 17.98 -2.61 -11.33
C ASP A 169 16.74 -1.87 -11.81
N TYR A 170 15.73 -1.72 -10.92
CA TYR A 170 14.45 -1.11 -11.27
C TYR A 170 13.75 -0.52 -10.04
N VAL A 171 12.92 0.51 -10.25
CA VAL A 171 12.14 1.13 -9.16
C VAL A 171 10.67 1.19 -9.52
N LEU A 172 9.83 0.64 -8.65
CA LEU A 172 8.37 0.76 -8.70
C LEU A 172 7.93 1.79 -7.66
N CYS A 173 7.12 2.78 -8.05
CA CYS A 173 6.59 3.80 -7.15
C CYS A 173 5.07 3.76 -7.11
N SER A 174 4.49 3.82 -5.91
CA SER A 174 3.05 3.70 -5.68
C SER A 174 2.22 4.85 -6.26
N THR A 175 2.80 6.03 -6.44
CA THR A 175 2.14 7.20 -7.02
C THR A 175 2.99 7.83 -8.13
N ARG A 176 2.35 8.58 -9.03
CA ARG A 176 3.05 9.34 -10.08
C ARG A 176 3.93 10.42 -9.48
N TYR A 177 3.42 11.10 -8.47
CA TYR A 177 4.16 12.12 -7.74
C TYR A 177 5.48 11.54 -7.17
N LEU A 178 5.39 10.38 -6.50
CA LEU A 178 6.56 9.70 -5.94
C LEU A 178 7.53 9.24 -7.04
N ALA A 179 7.02 8.73 -8.16
CA ALA A 179 7.86 8.36 -9.29
C ALA A 179 8.62 9.54 -9.88
N ASP A 180 7.96 10.69 -10.03
CA ASP A 180 8.62 11.91 -10.54
C ASP A 180 9.65 12.45 -9.54
N TYR A 181 9.34 12.37 -8.24
CA TYR A 181 10.26 12.75 -7.17
C TYR A 181 11.51 11.87 -7.15
N VAL A 182 11.36 10.54 -7.18
CA VAL A 182 12.50 9.61 -7.22
C VAL A 182 13.34 9.79 -8.49
N ARG A 183 12.74 10.04 -9.64
CA ARG A 183 13.47 10.37 -10.88
C ARG A 183 14.32 11.62 -10.74
N SER A 184 13.89 12.59 -9.93
CA SER A 184 14.65 13.85 -9.75
C SER A 184 16.00 13.64 -9.04
N PHE A 185 16.22 12.51 -8.36
CA PHE A 185 17.52 12.16 -7.78
C PHE A 185 18.55 11.72 -8.83
N GLY A 186 18.14 11.37 -10.05
CA GLY A 186 19.04 10.97 -11.12
C GLY A 186 19.69 9.60 -10.95
N TYR A 187 19.09 8.70 -10.15
CA TYR A 187 19.57 7.32 -10.05
C TYR A 187 19.52 6.60 -11.40
N PRO A 188 20.46 5.66 -11.66
CA PRO A 188 20.54 4.97 -12.95
C PRO A 188 19.33 4.09 -13.25
N ALA A 189 18.70 3.52 -12.24
CA ALA A 189 17.58 2.59 -12.39
C ALA A 189 16.33 3.27 -13.00
N PRO A 190 15.67 2.62 -13.97
CA PRO A 190 14.38 3.09 -14.46
C PRO A 190 13.33 3.15 -13.35
N VAL A 191 12.60 4.26 -13.28
CA VAL A 191 11.54 4.49 -12.26
C VAL A 191 10.18 4.49 -12.93
N VAL A 192 9.26 3.62 -12.44
CA VAL A 192 7.94 3.42 -13.04
C VAL A 192 6.84 3.55 -11.99
N TYR A 193 5.70 4.10 -12.41
CA TYR A 193 4.48 4.12 -11.61
C TYR A 193 3.86 2.73 -11.52
N ALA A 194 3.71 2.21 -10.32
CA ALA A 194 3.11 0.92 -10.01
C ALA A 194 2.20 1.06 -8.77
N PRO A 195 0.90 1.32 -8.96
CA PRO A 195 -0.03 1.55 -7.84
C PRO A 195 -0.29 0.30 -7.01
N ASN A 196 -0.90 0.46 -5.83
CA ASN A 196 -1.23 -0.64 -4.94
C ASN A 196 -2.21 -1.63 -5.57
N CYS A 197 -2.00 -2.93 -5.37
CA CYS A 197 -2.90 -4.00 -5.82
C CYS A 197 -4.05 -4.18 -4.83
N PHE A 198 -5.17 -3.51 -5.05
CA PHE A 198 -6.33 -3.61 -4.17
C PHE A 198 -7.14 -4.88 -4.40
N ASP A 199 -7.73 -5.40 -3.30
CA ASP A 199 -8.71 -6.48 -3.35
C ASP A 199 -10.04 -6.02 -2.75
N PRO A 200 -11.00 -5.60 -3.59
CA PRO A 200 -12.27 -5.10 -3.09
C PRO A 200 -13.14 -6.19 -2.48
N THR A 201 -12.80 -7.47 -2.69
CA THR A 201 -13.59 -8.59 -2.14
C THR A 201 -13.28 -8.87 -0.69
N THR A 202 -12.03 -8.67 -0.27
CA THR A 202 -11.60 -8.89 1.12
C THR A 202 -12.27 -7.93 2.11
N LEU A 203 -12.57 -6.72 1.65
CA LEU A 203 -13.19 -5.68 2.48
C LEU A 203 -14.71 -5.56 2.27
N ASN A 204 -15.31 -6.52 1.55
CA ASN A 204 -16.74 -6.48 1.31
C ASN A 204 -17.52 -6.58 2.63
N ALA A 205 -18.25 -5.52 2.94
CA ALA A 205 -19.09 -5.37 4.12
C ALA A 205 -20.50 -4.96 3.70
N GLU A 206 -21.44 -5.03 4.62
CA GLU A 206 -22.82 -4.56 4.42
C GLU A 206 -23.17 -3.48 5.45
N PRO A 207 -22.54 -2.29 5.36
CA PRO A 207 -22.87 -1.20 6.24
C PRO A 207 -24.30 -0.72 6.00
N LYS A 208 -24.90 -0.09 7.02
CA LYS A 208 -26.25 0.46 6.95
C LYS A 208 -26.24 1.93 7.32
N PRO A 209 -27.21 2.71 6.81
CA PRO A 209 -27.39 4.10 7.24
C PRO A 209 -27.50 4.17 8.76
N SER A 210 -26.69 5.00 9.37
CA SER A 210 -26.70 5.26 10.82
C SER A 210 -25.95 6.55 11.14
N ARG A 211 -25.82 6.86 12.40
CA ARG A 211 -25.09 8.04 12.90
C ARG A 211 -23.65 7.71 13.31
N ARG A 212 -22.99 6.81 12.57
CA ARG A 212 -21.64 6.32 12.87
C ARG A 212 -20.67 6.70 11.79
N LEU A 213 -19.78 7.62 12.10
CA LEU A 213 -18.64 7.97 11.27
C LEU A 213 -17.47 7.02 11.58
N GLY A 214 -16.58 6.82 10.63
CA GLY A 214 -15.37 6.04 10.89
C GLY A 214 -14.24 6.38 9.95
N THR A 215 -13.02 6.15 10.42
CA THR A 215 -11.79 6.27 9.66
C THR A 215 -10.81 5.16 10.01
N ARG A 216 -9.92 4.88 9.08
CA ARG A 216 -8.70 4.13 9.33
C ARG A 216 -7.52 5.07 9.14
N LEU A 217 -6.85 5.39 10.21
CA LEU A 217 -5.71 6.29 10.18
C LEU A 217 -4.68 5.80 11.20
N TRP A 218 -3.47 5.55 10.73
CA TRP A 218 -2.38 5.33 11.67
C TRP A 218 -1.90 6.68 12.17
N LEU A 219 -2.23 7.00 13.41
CA LEU A 219 -1.80 8.22 14.06
C LEU A 219 -0.32 8.11 14.43
N SER A 220 0.54 8.58 13.55
CA SER A 220 1.94 8.85 13.85
C SER A 220 2.14 10.36 13.93
N GLY A 221 3.15 10.85 14.63
CA GLY A 221 3.48 12.27 14.70
C GLY A 221 3.67 12.97 13.35
N ARG A 222 3.78 12.21 12.26
CA ARG A 222 3.82 12.67 10.87
C ARG A 222 2.48 13.15 10.33
N GLN A 223 1.39 12.80 11.00
CA GLN A 223 0.02 13.10 10.58
C GLN A 223 -0.67 14.08 11.53
N ASP A 224 0.11 14.82 12.33
CA ASP A 224 -0.46 15.79 13.26
C ASP A 224 -1.37 16.81 12.56
N GLY A 225 -0.99 17.27 11.36
CA GLY A 225 -1.87 18.13 10.56
C GLY A 225 -3.17 17.46 10.12
N ASP A 226 -3.14 16.16 9.80
CA ASP A 226 -4.36 15.42 9.46
C ASP A 226 -5.25 15.27 10.70
N VAL A 227 -4.67 14.99 11.87
CA VAL A 227 -5.40 14.94 13.14
C VAL A 227 -6.08 16.28 13.44
N GLU A 228 -5.39 17.39 13.23
CA GLU A 228 -5.96 18.72 13.38
C GLU A 228 -7.20 18.94 12.50
N MET A 229 -7.22 18.38 11.27
CA MET A 229 -8.42 18.43 10.42
C MET A 229 -9.58 17.67 11.06
N TYR A 230 -9.35 16.51 11.69
CA TYR A 230 -10.40 15.80 12.42
C TYR A 230 -10.84 16.57 13.66
N ASP A 231 -9.91 17.16 14.42
CA ASP A 231 -10.21 17.97 15.60
C ASP A 231 -11.11 19.18 15.23
N ASN A 232 -10.79 19.84 14.13
CA ASN A 232 -11.49 21.06 13.70
C ASN A 232 -12.79 20.79 12.95
N PHE A 233 -12.89 19.70 12.19
CA PHE A 233 -14.01 19.49 11.27
C PHE A 233 -14.93 18.33 11.66
N VAL A 234 -14.43 17.33 12.38
CA VAL A 234 -15.23 16.15 12.73
C VAL A 234 -15.67 16.18 14.18
N TYR A 235 -14.76 16.45 15.11
CA TYR A 235 -15.06 16.49 16.53
C TYR A 235 -16.28 17.38 16.89
N PRO A 236 -16.40 18.63 16.39
CA PRO A 236 -17.55 19.49 16.68
C PRO A 236 -18.88 18.93 16.18
N LEU A 237 -18.86 18.06 15.15
CA LEU A 237 -20.07 17.48 14.59
C LEU A 237 -20.66 16.35 15.45
N LEU A 238 -19.85 15.75 16.33
CA LEU A 238 -20.30 14.61 17.12
C LEU A 238 -21.50 14.97 18.01
N ASP A 239 -21.39 16.07 18.74
CA ASP A 239 -22.50 16.56 19.57
C ASP A 239 -23.57 17.27 18.74
N LYS A 240 -23.18 18.12 17.79
CA LYS A 240 -24.09 18.92 16.95
C LYS A 240 -25.08 18.07 16.16
N LEU A 241 -24.66 16.88 15.72
CA LEU A 241 -25.45 15.99 14.86
C LEU A 241 -25.77 14.64 15.53
N ASP A 242 -25.48 14.49 16.83
CA ASP A 242 -25.66 13.25 17.58
C ASP A 242 -24.98 12.05 16.86
N LEU A 243 -23.67 12.18 16.58
CA LEU A 243 -22.87 11.18 15.89
C LEU A 243 -21.92 10.48 16.84
N SER A 244 -21.49 9.27 16.47
CA SER A 244 -20.29 8.64 17.02
C SER A 244 -19.22 8.51 15.97
N PHE A 245 -17.95 8.43 16.40
CA PHE A 245 -16.80 8.31 15.54
C PHE A 245 -15.95 7.12 15.95
N THR A 246 -15.62 6.25 14.99
CA THR A 246 -14.73 5.13 15.23
C THR A 246 -13.40 5.34 14.48
N HIS A 247 -12.32 5.21 15.21
CA HIS A 247 -10.96 5.26 14.70
C HIS A 247 -10.35 3.86 14.75
N ILE A 248 -9.87 3.35 13.59
CA ILE A 248 -9.07 2.12 13.51
C ILE A 248 -7.61 2.52 13.31
N GLY A 249 -6.71 1.99 14.12
CA GLY A 249 -5.28 2.31 14.12
C GLY A 249 -4.81 2.93 15.42
N ALA A 250 -5.70 3.03 16.41
CA ALA A 250 -5.31 3.38 17.78
C ALA A 250 -4.45 2.27 18.39
N GLU A 251 -3.48 2.65 19.15
CA GLU A 251 -2.71 1.72 20.00
C GLU A 251 -2.76 2.25 21.43
N PRO A 252 -3.86 2.03 22.16
CA PRO A 252 -4.09 2.66 23.45
C PRO A 252 -3.02 2.32 24.49
N ASP A 253 -2.42 1.15 24.43
CA ASP A 253 -1.46 0.65 25.43
C ASP A 253 -0.10 0.25 24.84
N GLY A 254 0.14 0.54 23.57
CA GLY A 254 1.36 0.10 22.90
C GLY A 254 2.60 0.83 23.42
N GLU A 255 3.68 0.12 23.61
CA GLU A 255 5.00 0.73 23.76
C GLU A 255 5.30 1.61 22.55
N ALA A 256 5.66 2.86 22.81
CA ALA A 256 6.14 3.75 21.76
C ALA A 256 7.29 3.04 21.04
N ILE A 257 7.21 2.95 19.71
CA ILE A 257 8.41 2.61 18.96
C ILE A 257 9.50 3.54 19.47
N PRO A 258 10.63 3.02 19.99
CA PRO A 258 11.64 3.87 20.59
C PRO A 258 11.98 5.03 19.65
N GLY A 259 11.86 6.25 20.15
CA GLY A 259 12.10 7.46 19.39
C GLY A 259 10.91 8.06 18.63
N GLN A 260 9.72 7.47 18.66
CA GLN A 260 8.52 8.08 18.07
C GLN A 260 7.59 8.63 19.16
N LYS A 261 7.28 9.93 19.10
CA LYS A 261 6.11 10.48 19.78
C LYS A 261 4.88 10.04 18.98
N ALA A 262 4.47 8.80 19.15
CA ALA A 262 3.25 8.33 18.50
C ALA A 262 2.06 8.99 19.20
N ARG A 263 1.32 9.84 18.49
CA ARG A 263 -0.04 10.17 18.88
C ARG A 263 -0.89 8.95 18.49
N ARG A 264 -1.25 8.15 19.48
CA ARG A 264 -1.89 6.84 19.25
C ARG A 264 -3.41 6.88 19.35
N SER A 265 -3.92 8.04 19.75
CA SER A 265 -5.32 8.31 20.03
C SER A 265 -5.64 9.74 19.61
N PHE A 266 -6.88 10.00 19.20
CA PHE A 266 -7.36 11.37 19.02
C PHE A 266 -7.37 12.16 20.34
N GLY A 267 -7.46 11.45 21.48
CA GLY A 267 -7.47 12.08 22.79
C GLY A 267 -8.72 12.94 23.07
N TRP A 268 -9.81 12.70 22.36
CA TRP A 268 -11.07 13.42 22.57
C TRP A 268 -11.73 12.95 23.85
N ASP A 269 -12.04 13.87 24.74
CA ASP A 269 -12.79 13.58 25.97
C ASP A 269 -14.30 13.50 25.65
N THR A 270 -14.72 12.41 25.05
CA THR A 270 -16.13 12.17 24.70
C THR A 270 -16.43 10.66 24.62
N PRO A 271 -17.59 10.21 25.16
CA PRO A 271 -18.03 8.83 25.00
C PRO A 271 -18.42 8.48 23.54
N ARG A 272 -18.41 9.44 22.65
CA ARG A 272 -18.74 9.25 21.23
C ARG A 272 -17.55 8.77 20.40
N LEU A 273 -16.32 8.83 20.92
CA LEU A 273 -15.12 8.27 20.30
C LEU A 273 -15.00 6.79 20.66
N ILE A 274 -14.83 5.95 19.65
CA ILE A 274 -14.54 4.52 19.76
C ILE A 274 -13.20 4.28 19.11
N GLU A 275 -12.21 3.89 19.86
CA GLU A 275 -10.89 3.56 19.32
C GLU A 275 -10.71 2.06 19.20
N ARG A 276 -10.09 1.64 18.11
CA ARG A 276 -9.78 0.26 17.77
C ARG A 276 -8.32 0.12 17.42
N PRO A 277 -7.66 -0.97 17.82
CA PRO A 277 -6.27 -1.21 17.45
C PRO A 277 -6.09 -1.35 15.95
N SER A 278 -4.85 -1.31 15.50
CA SER A 278 -4.50 -1.69 14.13
C SER A 278 -4.92 -3.13 13.86
N MET A 279 -5.47 -3.37 12.69
CA MET A 279 -6.03 -4.67 12.28
C MET A 279 -5.44 -5.10 10.95
N THR A 280 -5.46 -6.40 10.70
CA THR A 280 -5.17 -6.97 9.37
C THR A 280 -6.27 -6.59 8.37
N ILE A 281 -5.93 -6.58 7.09
CA ILE A 281 -6.89 -6.23 6.03
C ILE A 281 -8.16 -7.11 6.08
N PRO A 282 -8.08 -8.44 6.27
CA PRO A 282 -9.28 -9.27 6.40
C PRO A 282 -10.17 -8.92 7.62
N GLU A 283 -9.57 -8.53 8.75
CA GLU A 283 -10.32 -8.17 9.96
C GLU A 283 -11.07 -6.84 9.81
N MET A 284 -10.51 -5.89 9.04
CA MET A 284 -11.12 -4.58 8.85
C MET A 284 -12.51 -4.63 8.22
N GLY A 285 -12.81 -5.61 7.37
CA GLY A 285 -14.11 -5.75 6.74
C GLY A 285 -15.26 -5.82 7.75
N ALA A 286 -15.08 -6.56 8.83
CA ALA A 286 -16.07 -6.69 9.91
C ALA A 286 -16.27 -5.38 10.70
N GLU A 287 -15.16 -4.64 10.94
CA GLU A 287 -15.26 -3.34 11.62
C GLU A 287 -15.89 -2.27 10.71
N PHE A 288 -15.60 -2.27 9.42
CA PHE A 288 -16.22 -1.33 8.46
C PHE A 288 -17.74 -1.50 8.37
N ALA A 289 -18.26 -2.70 8.60
CA ALA A 289 -19.73 -2.92 8.68
C ALA A 289 -20.39 -2.15 9.83
N ARG A 290 -19.62 -1.69 10.82
CA ARG A 290 -20.12 -0.90 11.96
C ARG A 290 -20.20 0.59 11.69
N PHE A 291 -19.57 1.08 10.61
CA PHE A 291 -19.63 2.47 10.18
C PHE A 291 -20.81 2.67 9.25
N SER A 292 -21.19 3.91 9.08
CA SER A 292 -22.12 4.32 8.03
C SER A 292 -21.50 5.32 7.04
N ILE A 293 -20.49 6.07 7.45
CA ILE A 293 -19.83 7.09 6.62
C ILE A 293 -18.32 6.97 6.84
N GLY A 294 -17.57 6.82 5.76
CA GLY A 294 -16.11 6.83 5.77
C GLY A 294 -15.55 8.25 5.71
N MET A 295 -14.67 8.59 6.66
CA MET A 295 -14.08 9.92 6.78
C MET A 295 -12.61 9.89 6.35
N ILE A 296 -12.22 10.82 5.47
CA ILE A 296 -10.83 11.03 5.03
C ILE A 296 -10.55 12.53 5.08
N MET A 297 -9.68 12.93 5.99
CA MET A 297 -9.24 14.32 6.16
C MET A 297 -7.73 14.35 5.94
N MET A 298 -7.27 15.15 4.98
CA MET A 298 -5.84 15.27 4.68
C MET A 298 -5.46 16.74 4.51
N THR A 299 -4.47 17.18 5.26
CA THR A 299 -3.95 18.55 5.16
C THR A 299 -3.30 18.79 3.80
N PRO A 300 -3.53 19.96 3.16
CA PRO A 300 -2.96 20.29 1.85
C PRO A 300 -1.45 20.57 1.90
N ASP A 301 -0.95 21.04 3.03
CA ASP A 301 0.40 21.62 3.17
C ASP A 301 1.48 20.57 3.49
N ASN A 302 1.10 19.29 3.51
CA ASN A 302 2.00 18.22 3.84
C ASN A 302 2.45 17.48 2.55
N LEU A 303 3.72 17.66 2.17
CA LEU A 303 4.30 17.00 0.98
C LEU A 303 4.33 15.48 1.12
N TYR A 304 4.43 14.95 2.34
CA TYR A 304 4.30 13.52 2.59
C TYR A 304 2.91 13.01 2.19
N ASN A 305 1.84 13.78 2.49
CA ASN A 305 0.49 13.45 2.03
C ASN A 305 0.36 13.50 0.50
N ALA A 306 1.13 14.33 -0.19
CA ALA A 306 1.14 14.37 -1.65
C ALA A 306 1.68 13.07 -2.28
N SER A 307 2.53 12.34 -1.57
CA SER A 307 3.07 11.05 -2.00
C SER A 307 2.14 9.86 -1.69
N LYS A 308 1.18 10.01 -0.78
CA LYS A 308 0.28 8.95 -0.33
C LYS A 308 -0.62 8.43 -1.45
N THR A 309 -0.92 7.13 -1.36
CA THR A 309 -1.89 6.47 -2.21
C THR A 309 -3.33 6.72 -1.73
N ASP A 310 -4.29 6.42 -2.58
CA ASP A 310 -5.72 6.46 -2.25
C ASP A 310 -6.22 5.20 -1.51
N THR A 311 -5.32 4.45 -0.88
CA THR A 311 -5.60 3.18 -0.21
C THR A 311 -6.77 3.27 0.76
N HIS A 312 -6.77 4.25 1.66
CA HIS A 312 -7.84 4.41 2.64
C HIS A 312 -9.20 4.67 1.99
N ALA A 313 -9.22 5.42 0.89
CA ALA A 313 -10.46 5.66 0.16
C ALA A 313 -10.98 4.40 -0.52
N VAL A 314 -10.07 3.62 -1.14
CA VAL A 314 -10.44 2.35 -1.77
C VAL A 314 -10.92 1.34 -0.75
N GLU A 315 -10.28 1.24 0.41
CA GLU A 315 -10.68 0.35 1.50
C GLU A 315 -12.09 0.66 2.00
N LEU A 316 -12.34 1.89 2.41
CA LEU A 316 -13.65 2.32 2.89
C LEU A 316 -14.75 2.18 1.83
N ALA A 317 -14.45 2.57 0.59
CA ALA A 317 -15.39 2.45 -0.52
C ALA A 317 -15.67 0.98 -0.92
N SER A 318 -14.66 0.10 -0.84
CA SER A 318 -14.83 -1.35 -1.07
C SER A 318 -15.80 -1.98 -0.08
N ALA A 319 -15.73 -1.54 1.17
CA ALA A 319 -16.69 -1.94 2.20
C ALA A 319 -18.11 -1.39 1.94
N GLY A 320 -18.29 -0.46 1.02
CA GLY A 320 -19.56 0.17 0.67
C GLY A 320 -19.91 1.38 1.51
N LEU A 321 -18.94 2.00 2.15
CA LEU A 321 -19.15 3.24 2.86
C LEU A 321 -19.19 4.42 1.89
N PRO A 322 -20.23 5.26 1.90
CA PRO A 322 -20.15 6.55 1.27
C PRO A 322 -19.08 7.41 1.95
N LEU A 323 -18.36 8.21 1.16
CA LEU A 323 -17.19 8.92 1.63
C LEU A 323 -17.44 10.41 1.86
N VAL A 324 -16.78 10.94 2.86
CA VAL A 324 -16.48 12.35 3.06
C VAL A 324 -14.98 12.52 2.95
N ALA A 325 -14.50 12.94 1.77
CA ALA A 325 -13.08 13.03 1.48
C ALA A 325 -12.67 14.49 1.29
N ALA A 326 -12.15 15.11 2.33
CA ALA A 326 -11.65 16.48 2.31
C ALA A 326 -10.13 16.45 2.11
N SER A 327 -9.70 16.72 0.89
CA SER A 327 -8.28 16.76 0.53
C SER A 327 -8.07 17.69 -0.67
N ALA A 328 -6.97 18.44 -0.66
CA ALA A 328 -6.52 19.24 -1.79
C ALA A 328 -5.68 18.46 -2.80
N HIS A 329 -5.20 17.27 -2.45
CA HIS A 329 -4.31 16.49 -3.29
C HIS A 329 -4.96 15.96 -4.57
N ASP A 330 -4.22 15.97 -5.66
CA ASP A 330 -4.68 15.57 -7.00
C ASP A 330 -5.13 14.12 -7.07
N LEU A 331 -4.49 13.25 -6.31
CA LEU A 331 -4.85 11.83 -6.22
C LEU A 331 -6.31 11.63 -5.82
N TYR A 332 -6.82 12.52 -4.97
CA TYR A 332 -8.19 12.47 -4.47
C TYR A 332 -9.22 13.16 -5.37
N LYS A 333 -8.81 13.71 -6.53
CA LYS A 333 -9.72 14.43 -7.44
C LYS A 333 -10.92 13.59 -7.91
N ASN A 334 -10.72 12.30 -8.09
CA ASN A 334 -11.70 11.38 -8.66
C ASN A 334 -12.38 10.48 -7.61
N ILE A 335 -12.16 10.73 -6.32
CA ILE A 335 -12.79 9.95 -5.26
C ILE A 335 -14.25 10.35 -5.11
N PRO A 336 -15.21 9.41 -5.05
CA PRO A 336 -16.60 9.72 -4.72
C PRO A 336 -16.65 10.38 -3.34
N GLY A 337 -17.46 11.44 -3.23
CA GLY A 337 -17.60 12.16 -1.96
C GLY A 337 -16.47 13.13 -1.64
N ARG A 338 -15.62 13.46 -2.61
CA ARG A 338 -14.68 14.56 -2.49
C ARG A 338 -15.40 15.88 -2.27
N ILE A 339 -14.90 16.66 -1.31
CA ILE A 339 -15.41 17.97 -0.94
C ILE A 339 -14.26 18.96 -0.75
N ALA A 340 -14.60 20.24 -0.66
CA ALA A 340 -13.65 21.27 -0.24
C ALA A 340 -13.20 21.02 1.20
N LEU A 341 -11.95 21.34 1.51
CA LEU A 341 -11.37 21.22 2.85
C LEU A 341 -11.83 22.40 3.72
N THR A 342 -13.09 22.40 4.12
CA THR A 342 -13.70 23.40 5.02
C THR A 342 -14.72 22.73 5.94
N ALA A 343 -14.86 23.23 7.17
CA ALA A 343 -15.82 22.72 8.15
C ALA A 343 -17.26 22.68 7.60
N ASP A 344 -17.67 23.73 6.92
CA ASP A 344 -19.03 23.83 6.32
C ASP A 344 -19.27 22.77 5.25
N ALA A 345 -18.27 22.48 4.42
CA ALA A 345 -18.39 21.45 3.38
C ALA A 345 -18.45 20.05 4.00
N VAL A 346 -17.66 19.80 5.04
CA VAL A 346 -17.70 18.53 5.79
C VAL A 346 -19.06 18.35 6.45
N GLU A 347 -19.54 19.35 7.21
CA GLU A 347 -20.84 19.28 7.87
C GLU A 347 -21.99 19.07 6.87
N ARG A 348 -22.04 19.84 5.79
CA ARG A 348 -23.08 19.72 4.75
C ARG A 348 -23.09 18.31 4.18
N ARG A 349 -21.90 17.76 3.82
CA ARG A 349 -21.80 16.43 3.25
C ARG A 349 -22.21 15.34 4.23
N VAL A 350 -21.83 15.46 5.50
CA VAL A 350 -22.28 14.52 6.56
C VAL A 350 -23.81 14.58 6.66
N ARG A 351 -24.43 15.78 6.71
CA ARG A 351 -25.90 15.91 6.78
C ARG A 351 -26.62 15.28 5.58
N GLU A 352 -26.10 15.44 4.36
CA GLU A 352 -26.61 14.78 3.16
C GLU A 352 -26.62 13.26 3.31
N LEU A 353 -25.54 12.69 3.86
CA LEU A 353 -25.40 11.26 4.05
C LEU A 353 -26.15 10.68 5.25
N LEU A 354 -26.73 11.51 6.10
CA LEU A 354 -27.68 11.06 7.13
C LEU A 354 -29.06 10.74 6.54
N ASP A 355 -29.38 11.22 5.33
CA ASP A 355 -30.55 10.80 4.58
C ASP A 355 -30.35 9.39 4.01
N PRO A 356 -31.21 8.39 4.34
CA PRO A 356 -31.00 7.01 3.91
C PRO A 356 -30.99 6.82 2.40
N GLU A 357 -31.80 7.56 1.64
CA GLU A 357 -31.86 7.43 0.17
C GLU A 357 -30.53 7.90 -0.46
N THR A 358 -30.07 9.08 -0.09
CA THR A 358 -28.76 9.64 -0.49
C THR A 358 -27.64 8.68 -0.10
N TRP A 359 -27.70 8.13 1.12
CA TRP A 359 -26.71 7.18 1.61
C TRP A 359 -26.60 5.94 0.70
N TYR A 360 -27.72 5.31 0.33
CA TYR A 360 -27.72 4.11 -0.52
C TYR A 360 -27.18 4.39 -1.92
N ILE A 361 -27.51 5.56 -2.50
CA ILE A 361 -26.99 5.98 -3.80
C ILE A 361 -25.47 6.12 -3.74
N GLU A 362 -24.97 6.84 -2.75
CA GLU A 362 -23.54 7.14 -2.61
C GLU A 362 -22.73 5.88 -2.18
N SER A 363 -23.31 4.99 -1.38
CA SER A 363 -22.71 3.68 -1.05
C SER A 363 -22.48 2.84 -2.32
N LYS A 364 -23.50 2.75 -3.19
CA LYS A 364 -23.38 2.03 -4.46
C LYS A 364 -22.33 2.67 -5.37
N ARG A 365 -22.30 4.01 -5.43
CA ARG A 365 -21.30 4.77 -6.19
C ARG A 365 -19.89 4.48 -5.69
N ALA A 366 -19.68 4.48 -4.38
CA ALA A 366 -18.39 4.18 -3.75
C ALA A 366 -17.91 2.78 -4.08
N LYS A 367 -18.75 1.73 -3.92
CA LYS A 367 -18.42 0.35 -4.30
C LYS A 367 -18.04 0.22 -5.78
N THR A 368 -18.80 0.87 -6.66
CA THR A 368 -18.52 0.84 -8.10
C THR A 368 -17.17 1.46 -8.43
N TRP A 369 -16.88 2.62 -7.84
CA TRP A 369 -15.60 3.29 -8.02
C TRP A 369 -14.44 2.43 -7.50
N ALA A 370 -14.56 1.86 -6.29
CA ALA A 370 -13.50 1.03 -5.70
C ALA A 370 -13.18 -0.20 -6.58
N ARG A 371 -14.19 -0.86 -7.14
CA ARG A 371 -13.99 -1.99 -8.07
C ARG A 371 -13.26 -1.56 -9.34
N GLN A 372 -13.66 -0.46 -9.96
CA GLN A 372 -13.00 0.07 -11.16
C GLN A 372 -11.56 0.49 -10.84
N ARG A 373 -11.35 1.13 -9.69
CA ARG A 373 -10.03 1.54 -9.24
C ARG A 373 -9.12 0.34 -9.00
N SER A 374 -9.62 -0.73 -8.37
CA SER A 374 -8.86 -1.96 -8.14
C SER A 374 -8.38 -2.59 -9.45
N VAL A 375 -9.25 -2.78 -10.43
CA VAL A 375 -8.88 -3.35 -11.73
C VAL A 375 -7.83 -2.49 -12.43
N THR A 376 -8.00 -1.16 -12.41
CA THR A 376 -7.03 -0.23 -13.01
C THR A 376 -5.66 -0.32 -12.33
N CYS A 377 -5.63 -0.39 -11.00
CA CYS A 377 -4.40 -0.46 -10.23
C CYS A 377 -3.68 -1.80 -10.41
N GLU A 378 -4.41 -2.92 -10.33
CA GLU A 378 -3.85 -4.25 -10.57
C GLU A 378 -3.21 -4.35 -11.96
N THR A 379 -3.92 -3.89 -13.00
CA THR A 379 -3.41 -3.89 -14.38
C THR A 379 -2.14 -3.05 -14.50
N ALA A 380 -2.12 -1.84 -13.92
CA ALA A 380 -0.96 -0.95 -13.99
C ALA A 380 0.24 -1.52 -13.21
N TYR A 381 0.02 -2.12 -12.03
CA TYR A 381 1.09 -2.75 -11.25
C TYR A 381 1.71 -3.94 -12.00
N LEU A 382 0.86 -4.84 -12.50
CA LEU A 382 1.33 -6.01 -13.24
C LEU A 382 2.08 -5.62 -14.52
N ALA A 383 1.60 -4.60 -15.24
CA ALA A 383 2.31 -4.08 -16.41
C ALA A 383 3.68 -3.51 -16.06
N ALA A 384 3.78 -2.74 -14.97
CA ALA A 384 5.04 -2.18 -14.49
C ALA A 384 6.02 -3.29 -14.07
N LEU A 385 5.53 -4.28 -13.34
CA LEU A 385 6.33 -5.43 -12.91
C LEU A 385 6.84 -6.25 -14.10
N LEU A 386 5.97 -6.57 -15.06
CA LEU A 386 6.35 -7.29 -16.27
C LEU A 386 7.36 -6.50 -17.11
N GLN A 387 7.18 -5.18 -17.21
CA GLN A 387 8.15 -4.31 -17.89
C GLN A 387 9.53 -4.37 -17.22
N ALA A 388 9.58 -4.30 -15.88
CA ALA A 388 10.82 -4.41 -15.12
C ALA A 388 11.53 -5.75 -15.40
N VAL A 389 10.80 -6.85 -15.27
CA VAL A 389 11.35 -8.19 -15.50
C VAL A 389 11.83 -8.37 -16.93
N ASN A 390 11.05 -8.01 -17.94
CA ASN A 390 11.42 -8.15 -19.36
C ASN A 390 12.62 -7.26 -19.77
N ALA A 391 12.83 -6.14 -19.09
CA ALA A 391 14.00 -5.30 -19.36
C ALA A 391 15.30 -5.93 -18.85
N LEU A 392 15.22 -6.81 -17.86
CA LEU A 392 16.35 -7.35 -17.11
C LEU A 392 16.69 -8.81 -17.51
N THR A 393 15.77 -9.51 -18.18
CA THR A 393 15.97 -10.90 -18.65
C THR A 393 16.45 -11.00 -20.10
N LYS A 394 16.71 -9.86 -20.74
CA LYS A 394 17.32 -9.75 -22.09
C LYS A 394 18.84 -9.63 -22.01
#